data_ce222fe796dd7663fad7331167555c53
#
_entry.id   ce222fe796dd7663fad7331167555c53
#
_cell.length_a   1.000
_cell.length_b   1.000
_cell.length_c   1.000
_cell.angle_alpha   90.00
_cell.angle_beta   90.00
_cell.angle_gamma   90.00
#
_symmetry.space_group_name_H-M   'P 1'
#
loop_
_entity.id
_entity.type
_entity.pdbx_description
1 polymer ?
#
loop_
_entity_poly.entity_id
_entity_poly.type
_entity_poly.pdbx_seq_one_letter_code
_entity_poly.pdbx_strand_id
1 'polypeptide(L)'
;MIKLGELNENNVMTVTVSGRVRKDDYDQVLPRLEEVLAEQDKVRFFIKLENVTGFEADALWQDIKFDVRHGKQYGRTAIVGDSKWQEWGTKIANLFFSAEMHFFTEEQAEQAWAWVNQPTTD
;
A
#
# COMPACT_ATOMS: atom_id res chain seq x y z
N MET A 1 -4.21 8.95 8.78
CA MET A 1 -3.00 8.36 9.41
C MET A 1 -2.50 7.19 8.58
N ILE A 2 -1.21 7.10 8.39
CA ILE A 2 -0.57 5.98 7.72
C ILE A 2 0.45 5.38 8.68
N LYS A 3 0.36 4.07 8.92
CA LYS A 3 1.34 3.36 9.74
C LYS A 3 2.01 2.28 8.91
N LEU A 4 3.33 2.23 8.96
CA LEU A 4 4.11 1.19 8.33
C LEU A 4 4.50 0.14 9.37
N GLY A 5 4.23 -1.12 9.07
CA GLY A 5 4.73 -2.23 9.85
C GLY A 5 6.12 -2.62 9.40
N GLU A 6 6.63 -3.71 9.93
CA GLU A 6 7.92 -4.23 9.51
C GLU A 6 7.76 -5.24 8.39
N LEU A 7 8.82 -5.44 7.61
CA LEU A 7 8.83 -6.49 6.60
C LEU A 7 8.84 -7.86 7.27
N ASN A 8 8.06 -8.77 6.71
CA ASN A 8 8.14 -10.16 7.14
C ASN A 8 9.15 -10.94 6.29
N GLU A 9 9.24 -12.22 6.51
CA GLU A 9 10.16 -13.11 5.79
C GLU A 9 9.92 -13.19 4.28
N ASN A 10 8.73 -12.80 3.83
CA ASN A 10 8.36 -12.79 2.41
C ASN A 10 8.46 -11.40 1.78
N ASN A 11 9.09 -10.48 2.47
CA ASN A 11 9.22 -9.08 2.05
C ASN A 11 7.85 -8.39 1.89
N VAL A 12 6.91 -8.74 2.76
CA VAL A 12 5.60 -8.09 2.81
C VAL A 12 5.59 -7.07 3.93
N MET A 13 5.27 -5.83 3.58
CA MET A 13 5.09 -4.76 4.54
C MET A 13 3.60 -4.51 4.74
N THR A 14 3.16 -4.54 5.99
CA THR A 14 1.78 -4.17 6.33
C THR A 14 1.69 -2.66 6.47
N VAL A 15 0.75 -2.07 5.74
CA VAL A 15 0.49 -0.63 5.79
C VAL A 15 -0.94 -0.43 6.24
N THR A 16 -1.15 0.32 7.32
CA THR A 16 -2.49 0.63 7.80
C THR A 16 -2.80 2.09 7.49
N VAL A 17 -3.90 2.33 6.79
CA VAL A 17 -4.35 3.66 6.41
C VAL A 17 -5.69 3.91 7.09
N SER A 18 -5.80 5.02 7.83
CA SER A 18 -7.02 5.35 8.55
C SER A 18 -7.31 6.84 8.50
N GLY A 19 -8.58 7.19 8.66
CA GLY A 19 -9.05 8.56 8.70
C GLY A 19 -8.81 9.29 7.39
N ARG A 20 -8.59 10.59 7.48
CA ARG A 20 -8.28 11.42 6.31
C ARG A 20 -6.78 11.41 6.07
N VAL A 21 -6.37 11.02 4.88
CA VAL A 21 -4.95 10.95 4.51
C VAL A 21 -4.50 12.33 4.06
N ARG A 22 -3.46 12.85 4.70
CA ARG A 22 -2.92 14.18 4.44
C ARG A 22 -1.47 14.08 3.98
N LYS A 23 -0.98 15.16 3.42
CA LYS A 23 0.43 15.24 3.01
C LYS A 23 1.38 14.91 4.16
N ASP A 24 1.07 15.38 5.37
CA ASP A 24 1.90 15.12 6.54
C ASP A 24 2.03 13.62 6.83
N ASP A 25 0.99 12.86 6.55
CA ASP A 25 1.02 11.41 6.76
C ASP A 25 2.06 10.77 5.84
N TYR A 26 2.10 11.19 4.57
CA TYR A 26 3.12 10.71 3.63
C TYR A 26 4.51 11.17 4.03
N ASP A 27 4.66 12.44 4.40
CA ASP A 27 5.96 12.98 4.78
C ASP A 27 6.59 12.22 5.95
N GLN A 28 5.76 11.71 6.86
CA GLN A 28 6.23 10.95 8.00
C GLN A 28 6.70 9.54 7.62
N VAL A 29 6.08 8.91 6.63
CA VAL A 29 6.37 7.51 6.30
C VAL A 29 7.33 7.35 5.13
N LEU A 30 7.45 8.33 4.25
CA LEU A 30 8.30 8.22 3.07
C LEU A 30 9.76 7.92 3.39
N PRO A 31 10.41 8.56 4.39
CA PRO A 31 11.80 8.24 4.70
C PRO A 31 11.99 6.77 5.09
N ARG A 32 11.06 6.23 5.88
CA ARG A 32 11.13 4.82 6.27
C ARG A 32 10.93 3.90 5.07
N LEU A 33 9.97 4.24 4.22
CA LEU A 33 9.70 3.46 3.02
C LEU A 33 10.91 3.47 2.08
N GLU A 34 11.56 4.62 1.92
CA GLU A 34 12.76 4.71 1.10
C GLU A 34 13.90 3.87 1.66
N GLU A 35 14.07 3.82 2.99
CA GLU A 35 15.06 2.96 3.62
C GLU A 35 14.82 1.50 3.28
N VAL A 36 13.58 1.06 3.37
CA VAL A 36 13.22 -0.33 3.08
C VAL A 36 13.47 -0.66 1.61
N LEU A 37 13.07 0.24 0.71
CA LEU A 37 13.26 0.02 -0.73
C LEU A 37 14.73 0.06 -1.13
N ALA A 38 15.56 0.78 -0.38
CA ALA A 38 17.01 0.80 -0.64
C ALA A 38 17.67 -0.53 -0.30
N GLU A 39 17.11 -1.29 0.62
CA GLU A 39 17.68 -2.55 1.09
C GLU A 39 17.11 -3.78 0.38
N GLN A 40 15.97 -3.64 -0.27
CA GLN A 40 15.24 -4.77 -0.87
C GLN A 40 15.08 -4.56 -2.37
N ASP A 41 15.22 -5.63 -3.13
CA ASP A 41 14.99 -5.55 -4.58
C ASP A 41 13.51 -5.36 -4.89
N LYS A 42 12.63 -6.00 -4.14
CA LYS A 42 11.20 -5.91 -4.36
C LYS A 42 10.46 -6.04 -3.04
N VAL A 43 9.49 -5.16 -2.83
CA VAL A 43 8.66 -5.14 -1.62
C VAL A 43 7.20 -5.35 -2.01
N ARG A 44 6.53 -6.22 -1.29
CA ARG A 44 5.09 -6.46 -1.42
C ARG A 44 4.37 -5.70 -0.33
N PHE A 45 3.12 -5.35 -0.57
CA PHE A 45 2.35 -4.55 0.37
C PHE A 45 1.04 -5.23 0.74
N PHE A 46 0.74 -5.24 2.02
CA PHE A 46 -0.56 -5.61 2.57
C PHE A 46 -1.15 -4.34 3.16
N ILE A 47 -2.08 -3.73 2.43
CA ILE A 47 -2.64 -2.43 2.80
C ILE A 47 -4.00 -2.63 3.44
N LYS A 48 -4.15 -2.16 4.67
CA LYS A 48 -5.42 -2.23 5.42
C LYS A 48 -6.03 -0.85 5.48
N LEU A 49 -7.24 -0.71 4.94
CA LEU A 49 -7.98 0.54 4.98
C LEU A 49 -8.97 0.48 6.13
N GLU A 50 -8.74 1.29 7.16
CA GLU A 50 -9.58 1.31 8.36
C GLU A 50 -10.23 2.67 8.53
N ASN A 51 -11.53 2.76 8.24
CA ASN A 51 -12.29 4.00 8.40
C ASN A 51 -11.67 5.17 7.65
N VAL A 52 -11.24 4.95 6.41
CA VAL A 52 -10.69 6.02 5.57
C VAL A 52 -11.82 6.96 5.19
N THR A 53 -11.62 8.26 5.44
CA THR A 53 -12.62 9.30 5.18
C THR A 53 -12.27 10.19 3.99
N GLY A 54 -11.05 10.13 3.50
CA GLY A 54 -10.66 10.89 2.33
C GLY A 54 -9.16 10.98 2.14
N PHE A 55 -8.78 11.52 0.99
CA PHE A 55 -7.38 11.79 0.64
C PHE A 55 -7.27 13.25 0.21
N GLU A 56 -6.27 13.95 0.73
CA GLU A 56 -5.96 15.29 0.24
C GLU A 56 -5.25 15.20 -1.11
N ALA A 57 -5.51 16.15 -1.98
CA ALA A 57 -4.93 16.16 -3.32
C ALA A 57 -3.39 16.18 -3.29
N ASP A 58 -2.82 16.92 -2.34
CA ASP A 58 -1.36 16.99 -2.20
C ASP A 58 -0.76 15.63 -1.84
N ALA A 59 -1.45 14.87 -0.99
CA ALA A 59 -1.00 13.54 -0.62
C ALA A 59 -0.98 12.62 -1.85
N LEU A 60 -2.02 12.68 -2.69
CA LEU A 60 -2.07 11.90 -3.92
C LEU A 60 -0.91 12.25 -4.85
N TRP A 61 -0.59 13.53 -4.94
CA TRP A 61 0.50 13.99 -5.79
C TRP A 61 1.86 13.44 -5.34
N GLN A 62 2.11 13.44 -4.03
CA GLN A 62 3.35 12.89 -3.48
C GLN A 62 3.48 11.40 -3.78
N ASP A 63 2.39 10.67 -3.64
CA ASP A 63 2.37 9.24 -3.89
C ASP A 63 2.69 8.94 -5.36
N ILE A 64 2.11 9.68 -6.28
CA ILE A 64 2.38 9.52 -7.71
C ILE A 64 3.87 9.71 -8.01
N LYS A 65 4.46 10.76 -7.45
CA LYS A 65 5.90 11.01 -7.63
C LYS A 65 6.75 9.87 -7.10
N PHE A 66 6.39 9.37 -5.92
CA PHE A 66 7.13 8.29 -5.30
C PHE A 66 7.01 7.01 -6.13
N ASP A 67 5.81 6.71 -6.61
CA ASP A 67 5.55 5.51 -7.39
C ASP A 67 6.33 5.51 -8.71
N VAL A 68 6.37 6.64 -9.40
CA VAL A 68 7.13 6.77 -10.65
C VAL A 68 8.61 6.44 -10.42
N ARG A 69 9.15 6.89 -9.28
CA ARG A 69 10.56 6.67 -8.97
C ARG A 69 10.86 5.23 -8.55
N HIS A 70 9.93 4.56 -7.86
CA HIS A 70 10.15 3.25 -7.27
C HIS A 70 9.25 2.14 -7.82
N GLY A 71 8.51 2.40 -8.88
CA GLY A 71 7.49 1.47 -9.38
C GLY A 71 8.01 0.07 -9.69
N LYS A 72 9.26 -0.06 -10.10
CA LYS A 72 9.85 -1.37 -10.41
C LYS A 72 10.12 -2.22 -9.16
N GLN A 73 10.14 -1.60 -7.99
CA GLN A 73 10.39 -2.27 -6.73
C GLN A 73 9.12 -2.77 -6.05
N TYR A 74 7.94 -2.39 -6.59
CA TYR A 74 6.68 -2.81 -6.01
C TYR A 74 6.31 -4.21 -6.51
N GLY A 75 6.05 -5.10 -5.58
CA GLY A 75 5.53 -6.43 -5.87
C GLY A 75 4.03 -6.48 -5.75
N ARG A 76 3.51 -7.67 -5.42
CA ARG A 76 2.07 -7.85 -5.19
C ARG A 76 1.58 -6.92 -4.09
N THR A 77 0.42 -6.34 -4.30
CA THR A 77 -0.21 -5.45 -3.34
C THR A 77 -1.64 -5.93 -3.09
N ALA A 78 -1.92 -6.34 -1.87
CA ALA A 78 -3.27 -6.70 -1.44
C ALA A 78 -3.84 -5.51 -0.68
N ILE A 79 -5.06 -5.09 -1.04
CA ILE A 79 -5.75 -3.99 -0.38
C ILE A 79 -7.01 -4.53 0.26
N VAL A 80 -7.11 -4.40 1.58
CA VAL A 80 -8.26 -4.87 2.35
C VAL A 80 -9.02 -3.66 2.88
N GLY A 81 -10.31 -3.60 2.59
CA GLY A 81 -11.14 -2.50 3.03
C GLY A 81 -12.58 -2.90 3.22
N ASP A 82 -13.36 -2.00 3.80
CA ASP A 82 -14.80 -2.19 3.95
C ASP A 82 -15.50 -1.90 2.61
N SER A 83 -16.84 -1.87 2.62
CA SER A 83 -17.61 -1.65 1.40
C SER A 83 -17.35 -0.29 0.74
N LYS A 84 -16.76 0.64 1.47
CA LYS A 84 -16.44 1.97 0.95
C LYS A 84 -15.18 2.01 0.11
N TRP A 85 -14.39 0.94 0.12
CA TRP A 85 -13.16 0.94 -0.70
C TRP A 85 -13.45 1.20 -2.18
N GLN A 86 -14.66 0.86 -2.64
CA GLN A 86 -15.07 1.11 -4.02
C GLN A 86 -15.05 2.61 -4.36
N GLU A 87 -15.35 3.46 -3.36
CA GLU A 87 -15.30 4.90 -3.55
C GLU A 87 -13.88 5.41 -3.76
N TRP A 88 -12.91 4.73 -3.15
CA TRP A 88 -11.51 5.11 -3.19
C TRP A 88 -10.70 4.29 -4.18
N GLY A 89 -11.30 3.23 -4.76
CA GLY A 89 -10.61 2.25 -5.58
C GLY A 89 -9.84 2.85 -6.73
N THR A 90 -10.45 3.77 -7.47
CA THR A 90 -9.78 4.42 -8.60
C THR A 90 -8.57 5.23 -8.13
N LYS A 91 -8.71 5.95 -7.02
CA LYS A 91 -7.61 6.74 -6.47
C LYS A 91 -6.46 5.86 -6.02
N ILE A 92 -6.80 4.76 -5.33
CA ILE A 92 -5.80 3.82 -4.84
C ILE A 92 -5.12 3.13 -6.02
N ALA A 93 -5.89 2.72 -7.04
CA ALA A 93 -5.34 2.08 -8.23
C ALA A 93 -4.33 2.99 -8.96
N ASN A 94 -4.57 4.29 -8.95
CA ASN A 94 -3.66 5.24 -9.59
C ASN A 94 -2.35 5.43 -8.82
N LEU A 95 -2.27 4.95 -7.58
CA LEU A 95 -1.07 5.10 -6.75
C LEU A 95 -0.05 3.99 -6.98
N PHE A 96 -0.43 2.88 -7.63
CA PHE A 96 0.43 1.70 -7.76
C PHE A 96 0.46 1.19 -9.20
N PHE A 97 1.04 1.98 -10.11
CA PHE A 97 1.01 1.70 -11.55
C PHE A 97 1.66 0.39 -11.94
N SER A 98 2.69 -0.02 -11.23
CA SER A 98 3.52 -1.15 -11.62
C SER A 98 3.27 -2.41 -10.81
N ALA A 99 2.45 -2.33 -9.77
CA ALA A 99 2.21 -3.46 -8.87
C ALA A 99 1.03 -4.30 -9.34
N GLU A 100 1.14 -5.61 -9.19
CA GLU A 100 -0.01 -6.49 -9.30
C GLU A 100 -0.87 -6.24 -8.07
N MET A 101 -2.07 -5.73 -8.26
CA MET A 101 -2.89 -5.25 -7.17
C MET A 101 -4.26 -5.90 -7.18
N HIS A 102 -4.68 -6.39 -6.00
CA HIS A 102 -5.99 -7.01 -5.83
C HIS A 102 -6.69 -6.43 -4.62
N PHE A 103 -7.99 -6.24 -4.74
CA PHE A 103 -8.83 -5.71 -3.67
C PHE A 103 -9.59 -6.84 -2.98
N PHE A 104 -9.65 -6.76 -1.66
CA PHE A 104 -10.32 -7.74 -0.82
C PHE A 104 -11.23 -7.04 0.19
N THR A 105 -12.33 -7.69 0.56
CA THR A 105 -13.16 -7.20 1.65
C THR A 105 -12.51 -7.54 2.99
N GLU A 106 -13.01 -6.94 4.08
CA GLU A 106 -12.51 -7.26 5.41
C GLU A 106 -12.71 -8.73 5.76
N GLU A 107 -13.79 -9.34 5.27
CA GLU A 107 -14.06 -10.76 5.47
C GLU A 107 -13.05 -11.65 4.75
N GLN A 108 -12.41 -11.12 3.72
CA GLN A 108 -11.41 -11.82 2.92
C GLN A 108 -9.97 -11.50 3.35
N ALA A 109 -9.79 -10.88 4.51
CA ALA A 109 -8.46 -10.47 4.97
C ALA A 109 -7.47 -11.63 5.05
N GLU A 110 -7.93 -12.81 5.48
CA GLU A 110 -7.05 -13.98 5.53
C GLU A 110 -6.63 -14.44 4.13
N GLN A 111 -7.55 -14.39 3.17
CA GLN A 111 -7.25 -14.72 1.78
C GLN A 111 -6.24 -13.72 1.19
N ALA A 112 -6.42 -12.45 1.50
CA ALA A 112 -5.51 -11.40 1.05
C ALA A 112 -4.11 -11.61 1.60
N TRP A 113 -4.00 -11.93 2.88
CA TRP A 113 -2.73 -12.21 3.52
C TRP A 113 -2.03 -13.41 2.88
N ALA A 114 -2.76 -14.51 2.68
CA ALA A 114 -2.21 -15.70 2.05
C ALA A 114 -1.74 -15.39 0.62
N TRP A 115 -2.54 -14.65 -0.15
CA TRP A 115 -2.19 -14.32 -1.52
C TRP A 115 -0.92 -13.47 -1.62
N VAL A 116 -0.81 -12.45 -0.78
CA VAL A 116 0.34 -11.52 -0.86
C VAL A 116 1.63 -12.19 -0.37
N ASN A 117 1.51 -13.21 0.48
CA ASN A 117 2.66 -13.94 1.00
C ASN A 117 3.05 -15.15 0.14
N GLN A 118 2.31 -15.47 -0.89
CA GLN A 118 2.62 -16.63 -1.73
C GLN A 118 3.99 -16.49 -2.38
N PRO A 119 4.77 -17.58 -2.46
CA PRO A 119 6.01 -17.55 -3.22
C PRO A 119 5.72 -17.17 -4.67
N THR A 120 6.59 -16.35 -5.24
CA THR A 120 6.52 -16.02 -6.66
C THR A 120 7.63 -16.76 -7.38
N THR A 121 7.35 -17.16 -8.62
CA THR A 121 8.32 -17.88 -9.44
C THR A 121 9.12 -16.97 -10.36
N ASP A 122 9.10 -15.70 -10.09
CA ASP A 122 9.78 -14.70 -10.92
C ASP A 122 11.29 -14.77 -10.81
#